data_9d621f799fce3400dc6ab36706143739
#
_entry.id   9d621f799fce3400dc6ab36706143739
#
_cell.length_a   1.000
_cell.length_b   1.000
_cell.length_c   1.000
_cell.angle_alpha   90.00
_cell.angle_beta   90.00
_cell.angle_gamma   90.00
#
_symmetry.space_group_name_H-M   'P 1'
#
loop_
_entity.id
_entity.type
_entity.pdbx_description
1 polymer ?
#
loop_
_entity_poly.entity_id
_entity_poly.type
_entity_poly.pdbx_seq_one_letter_code
_entity_poly.pdbx_strand_id
1 'polypeptide(L)'
;MTYLLDTNIAIHARDGMERVLQKLEANDGIVLLSSLSLAELQRGLYKDGAHAALRRARLEILLRHIDVIPFDEAAARAYGEIIAQCGWLRGKDFDRMIAAHAISSMSVLVTNNVTDFRGIPGLVIENWTDAE
;
A
#
# COMPACT_ATOMS: atom_id res chain seq x y z
N MET A 1 1.17 -12.86 10.51
CA MET A 1 1.75 -11.57 10.12
C MET A 1 0.73 -10.68 9.43
N THR A 2 0.95 -9.41 9.48
CA THR A 2 0.07 -8.41 8.86
C THR A 2 0.85 -7.67 7.78
N TYR A 3 0.21 -7.47 6.64
CA TYR A 3 0.82 -6.82 5.47
C TYR A 3 -0.02 -5.64 5.05
N LEU A 4 0.62 -4.53 4.74
CA LEU A 4 -0.03 -3.35 4.16
C LEU A 4 0.48 -3.19 2.73
N LEU A 5 -0.43 -3.18 1.77
CA LEU A 5 -0.05 -3.03 0.36
C LEU A 5 0.20 -1.56 0.04
N ASP A 6 1.34 -1.25 -0.58
CA ASP A 6 1.53 0.03 -1.24
C ASP A 6 0.56 0.12 -2.42
N THR A 7 0.21 1.35 -2.81
CA THR A 7 -0.79 1.58 -3.87
C THR A 7 -0.43 0.86 -5.17
N ASN A 8 0.84 0.89 -5.59
CA ASN A 8 1.26 0.22 -6.82
C ASN A 8 1.07 -1.29 -6.77
N ILE A 9 1.30 -1.91 -5.62
CA ILE A 9 1.05 -3.34 -5.43
C ILE A 9 -0.46 -3.63 -5.53
N ALA A 10 -1.29 -2.79 -4.93
CA ALA A 10 -2.74 -2.92 -5.04
C ALA A 10 -3.21 -2.78 -6.49
N ILE A 11 -2.61 -1.87 -7.26
CA ILE A 11 -2.89 -1.72 -8.69
C ILE A 11 -2.51 -2.99 -9.45
N HIS A 12 -1.34 -3.56 -9.17
CA HIS A 12 -0.90 -4.81 -9.80
C HIS A 12 -1.84 -5.96 -9.48
N ALA A 13 -2.28 -6.06 -8.23
CA ALA A 13 -3.26 -7.08 -7.84
C ALA A 13 -4.60 -6.89 -8.55
N ARG A 14 -5.09 -5.65 -8.59
CA ARG A 14 -6.33 -5.30 -9.30
C ARG A 14 -6.25 -5.67 -10.79
N ASP A 15 -5.11 -5.40 -11.41
CA ASP A 15 -4.92 -5.61 -12.84
C ASP A 15 -4.51 -7.04 -13.20
N GLY A 16 -4.39 -7.91 -12.19
CA GLY A 16 -4.18 -9.34 -12.42
C GLY A 16 -2.73 -9.77 -12.58
N MET A 17 -1.77 -9.02 -12.02
CA MET A 17 -0.38 -9.45 -12.03
C MET A 17 -0.25 -10.77 -11.30
N GLU A 18 0.09 -11.82 -12.03
CA GLU A 18 0.04 -13.18 -11.52
C GLU A 18 0.90 -13.39 -10.28
N ARG A 19 2.11 -12.83 -10.27
CA ARG A 19 3.03 -12.99 -9.15
C ARG A 19 2.48 -12.40 -7.85
N VAL A 20 1.87 -11.21 -7.93
CA VAL A 20 1.26 -10.58 -6.76
C VAL A 20 0.05 -11.38 -6.30
N LEU A 21 -0.78 -11.86 -7.22
CA LEU A 21 -1.93 -12.70 -6.88
C LEU A 21 -1.51 -14.01 -6.23
N GLN A 22 -0.43 -14.63 -6.70
CA GLN A 22 0.11 -15.84 -6.09
C GLN A 22 0.56 -15.60 -4.66
N LYS A 23 1.23 -14.48 -4.41
CA LYS A 23 1.66 -14.10 -3.06
C LYS A 23 0.48 -13.82 -2.14
N LEU A 24 -0.56 -13.15 -2.63
CA LEU A 24 -1.78 -12.92 -1.87
C LEU A 24 -2.45 -14.24 -1.48
N GLU A 25 -2.56 -15.16 -2.44
CA GLU A 25 -3.21 -16.45 -2.25
C GLU A 25 -2.43 -17.36 -1.31
N ALA A 26 -1.10 -17.33 -1.39
CA ALA A 26 -0.23 -18.14 -0.55
C ALA A 26 -0.08 -17.60 0.88
N ASN A 27 -0.53 -16.38 1.14
CA ASN A 27 -0.31 -15.72 2.42
C ASN A 27 -1.40 -16.11 3.43
N ASP A 28 -0.96 -16.62 4.56
CA ASP A 28 -1.85 -16.97 5.68
C ASP A 28 -2.17 -15.78 6.58
N GLY A 29 -1.50 -14.65 6.37
CA GLY A 29 -1.63 -13.48 7.22
C GLY A 29 -2.78 -12.58 6.80
N ILE A 30 -2.88 -11.46 7.50
CA ILE A 30 -3.87 -10.42 7.23
C ILE A 30 -3.27 -9.45 6.23
N VAL A 31 -4.01 -9.13 5.17
CA VAL A 31 -3.59 -8.16 4.16
C VAL A 31 -4.50 -6.94 4.23
N LEU A 32 -3.89 -5.79 4.38
CA LEU A 32 -4.55 -4.51 4.60
C LEU A 32 -4.26 -3.53 3.46
N LEU A 33 -5.16 -2.59 3.29
CA LEU A 33 -4.99 -1.44 2.40
C LEU A 33 -5.28 -0.17 3.19
N SER A 34 -4.41 0.83 3.09
CA SER A 34 -4.67 2.14 3.71
C SER A 34 -5.82 2.84 2.99
N SER A 35 -6.65 3.57 3.75
CA SER A 35 -7.66 4.45 3.16
C SER A 35 -7.04 5.49 2.23
N LEU A 36 -5.78 5.88 2.46
CA LEU A 36 -5.04 6.77 1.55
C LEU A 36 -4.83 6.13 0.18
N SER A 37 -4.42 4.85 0.17
CA SER A 37 -4.25 4.10 -1.08
C SER A 37 -5.58 3.87 -1.77
N LEU A 38 -6.64 3.62 -1.01
CA LEU A 38 -7.97 3.50 -1.60
C LEU A 38 -8.39 4.81 -2.29
N ALA A 39 -8.09 5.96 -1.69
CA ALA A 39 -8.36 7.26 -2.32
C ALA A 39 -7.63 7.40 -3.66
N GLU A 40 -6.37 6.98 -3.72
CA GLU A 40 -5.62 6.99 -4.99
C GLU A 40 -6.23 6.04 -6.02
N LEU A 41 -6.64 4.86 -5.61
CA LEU A 41 -7.29 3.90 -6.49
C LEU A 41 -8.62 4.45 -7.02
N GLN A 42 -9.39 5.13 -6.18
CA GLN A 42 -10.64 5.79 -6.60
C GLN A 42 -10.37 6.88 -7.62
N ARG A 43 -9.36 7.72 -7.37
CA ARG A 43 -8.96 8.76 -8.33
C ARG A 43 -8.54 8.14 -9.66
N GLY A 44 -7.79 7.05 -9.61
CA GLY A 44 -7.30 6.36 -10.79
C GLY A 44 -8.39 5.78 -11.68
N LEU A 45 -9.59 5.48 -11.13
CA LEU A 45 -10.72 4.99 -11.91
C LEU A 45 -11.15 5.99 -12.99
N TYR A 46 -10.99 7.28 -12.71
CA TYR A 46 -11.51 8.34 -13.57
C TYR A 46 -10.45 8.98 -14.47
N LYS A 47 -9.21 8.53 -14.39
CA LYS A 47 -8.12 9.00 -15.24
C LYS A 47 -8.31 8.61 -16.71
N ASP A 48 -8.93 7.44 -16.94
CA ASP A 48 -9.19 6.92 -18.27
C ASP A 48 -10.63 6.41 -18.27
N GLY A 49 -11.54 7.24 -18.75
CA GLY A 49 -12.97 6.96 -18.73
C GLY A 49 -13.37 5.67 -19.46
N ALA A 50 -12.60 5.30 -20.50
CA ALA A 50 -12.91 4.09 -21.28
C ALA A 50 -12.75 2.81 -20.46
N HIS A 51 -11.89 2.82 -19.43
CA HIS A 51 -11.60 1.64 -18.62
C HIS A 51 -12.16 1.74 -17.20
N ALA A 52 -12.89 2.79 -16.86
CA ALA A 52 -13.36 3.04 -15.50
C ALA A 52 -14.23 1.92 -14.97
N ALA A 53 -15.18 1.44 -15.78
CA ALA A 53 -16.10 0.37 -15.36
C ALA A 53 -15.37 -0.93 -15.06
N LEU A 54 -14.41 -1.31 -15.91
CA LEU A 54 -13.62 -2.53 -15.70
C LEU A 54 -12.73 -2.40 -14.45
N ARG A 55 -12.07 -1.27 -14.29
CA ARG A 55 -11.22 -1.01 -13.11
C ARG A 55 -12.04 -1.03 -11.82
N ARG A 56 -13.24 -0.46 -11.84
CA ARG A 56 -14.13 -0.47 -10.68
C ARG A 56 -14.52 -1.89 -10.32
N ALA A 57 -14.91 -2.70 -11.29
CA ALA A 57 -15.29 -4.08 -11.06
C ALA A 57 -14.13 -4.88 -10.46
N ARG A 58 -12.93 -4.72 -11.00
CA ARG A 58 -11.72 -5.38 -10.49
C ARG A 58 -11.34 -4.91 -9.09
N LEU A 59 -11.49 -3.62 -8.82
CA LEU A 59 -11.24 -3.08 -7.49
C LEU A 59 -12.20 -3.68 -6.47
N GLU A 60 -13.47 -3.77 -6.78
CA GLU A 60 -14.46 -4.37 -5.88
C GLU A 60 -14.13 -5.84 -5.57
N ILE A 61 -13.63 -6.58 -6.56
CA ILE A 61 -13.19 -7.95 -6.34
C ILE A 61 -11.99 -7.98 -5.39
N LEU A 62 -11.00 -7.12 -5.60
CA LEU A 62 -9.83 -7.04 -4.73
C LEU A 62 -10.23 -6.73 -3.29
N LEU A 63 -11.15 -5.78 -3.10
CA LEU A 63 -11.59 -5.35 -1.77
C LEU A 63 -12.37 -6.41 -1.00
N ARG A 64 -12.76 -7.52 -1.63
CA ARG A 64 -13.33 -8.67 -0.93
C ARG A 64 -12.27 -9.50 -0.22
N HIS A 65 -11.00 -9.36 -0.61
CA HIS A 65 -9.90 -10.19 -0.12
C HIS A 65 -8.96 -9.45 0.82
N ILE A 66 -9.05 -8.12 0.87
CA ILE A 66 -8.20 -7.28 1.71
C ILE A 66 -9.07 -6.31 2.50
N ASP A 67 -8.61 -5.93 3.70
CA ASP A 67 -9.34 -5.00 4.55
C ASP A 67 -8.78 -3.60 4.41
N VAL A 68 -9.67 -2.62 4.25
CA VAL A 68 -9.27 -1.20 4.25
C VAL A 68 -9.26 -0.71 5.70
N ILE A 69 -8.15 -0.09 6.09
CA ILE A 69 -8.02 0.50 7.41
C ILE A 69 -7.87 2.02 7.30
N PRO A 70 -8.48 2.78 8.22
CA PRO A 70 -8.40 4.24 8.18
C PRO A 70 -7.00 4.72 8.56
N PHE A 71 -6.54 5.77 7.90
CA PHE A 71 -5.34 6.49 8.31
C PHE A 71 -5.72 7.34 9.53
N ASP A 72 -5.48 6.76 10.71
CA ASP A 72 -5.97 7.28 11.98
C ASP A 72 -4.94 8.17 12.69
N GLU A 73 -5.26 8.54 13.94
CA GLU A 73 -4.37 9.37 14.75
C GLU A 73 -3.03 8.70 14.99
N ALA A 74 -3.01 7.38 15.24
CA ALA A 74 -1.76 6.65 15.45
C ALA A 74 -0.88 6.71 14.21
N ALA A 75 -1.46 6.55 13.03
CA ALA A 75 -0.73 6.66 11.76
C ALA A 75 -0.20 8.08 11.56
N ALA A 76 -0.99 9.10 11.89
CA ALA A 76 -0.57 10.49 11.78
C ALA A 76 0.61 10.81 12.70
N ARG A 77 0.59 10.28 13.94
CA ARG A 77 1.70 10.45 14.88
C ARG A 77 2.96 9.73 14.41
N ALA A 78 2.80 8.53 13.87
CA ALA A 78 3.93 7.79 13.29
C ALA A 78 4.56 8.55 12.13
N TYR A 79 3.74 9.23 11.31
CA TYR A 79 4.25 10.11 10.25
C TYR A 79 5.11 11.22 10.83
N GLY A 80 4.65 11.88 11.90
CA GLY A 80 5.44 12.90 12.59
C GLY A 80 6.78 12.39 13.07
N GLU A 81 6.83 11.17 13.61
CA GLU A 81 8.08 10.52 14.03
C GLU A 81 9.04 10.29 12.86
N ILE A 82 8.53 9.88 11.71
CA ILE A 82 9.34 9.71 10.50
C ILE A 82 9.95 11.05 10.10
N ILE A 83 9.17 12.13 10.10
CA ILE A 83 9.66 13.46 9.77
C ILE A 83 10.71 13.91 10.77
N ALA A 84 10.51 13.64 12.06
CA ALA A 84 11.49 13.99 13.09
C ALA A 84 12.83 13.29 12.87
N GLN A 85 12.82 12.05 12.44
CA GLN A 85 14.01 11.23 12.25
C GLN A 85 14.69 11.41 10.90
N CYS A 86 13.88 11.57 9.84
CA CYS A 86 14.36 11.57 8.45
C CYS A 86 14.33 12.96 7.79
N GLY A 87 13.65 13.93 8.41
CA GLY A 87 13.43 15.25 7.81
C GLY A 87 12.28 15.22 6.79
N TRP A 88 11.79 16.42 6.45
CA TRP A 88 10.76 16.56 5.42
C TRP A 88 11.40 16.61 4.04
N LEU A 89 10.84 15.89 3.08
CA LEU A 89 11.28 15.90 1.70
C LEU A 89 10.08 16.19 0.79
N ARG A 90 10.26 17.17 -0.11
CA ARG A 90 9.23 17.54 -1.06
C ARG A 90 8.85 16.33 -1.93
N GLY A 91 7.55 16.10 -2.09
CA GLY A 91 7.04 15.03 -2.95
C GLY A 91 7.06 13.65 -2.32
N LYS A 92 7.47 13.52 -1.05
CA LYS A 92 7.55 12.23 -0.38
C LYS A 92 6.49 12.04 0.70
N ASP A 93 5.58 12.99 0.87
CA ASP A 93 4.59 12.94 1.95
C ASP A 93 3.71 11.70 1.88
N PHE A 94 3.21 11.37 0.68
CA PHE A 94 2.33 10.22 0.53
C PHE A 94 3.04 8.92 0.89
N ASP A 95 4.25 8.70 0.35
CA ASP A 95 5.03 7.50 0.65
C ASP A 95 5.33 7.41 2.15
N ARG A 96 5.66 8.53 2.78
CA ARG A 96 5.94 8.55 4.21
C ARG A 96 4.71 8.32 5.07
N MET A 97 3.55 8.78 4.63
CA MET A 97 2.29 8.46 5.31
C MET A 97 1.96 6.96 5.19
N ILE A 98 2.18 6.37 4.04
CA ILE A 98 1.98 4.93 3.86
C ILE A 98 2.96 4.14 4.75
N ALA A 99 4.22 4.54 4.80
CA ALA A 99 5.20 3.93 5.69
C ALA A 99 4.78 4.05 7.16
N ALA A 100 4.31 5.23 7.56
CA ALA A 100 3.81 5.48 8.91
C ALA A 100 2.61 4.58 9.24
N HIS A 101 1.72 4.38 8.28
CA HIS A 101 0.57 3.52 8.46
C HIS A 101 0.99 2.05 8.65
N ALA A 102 1.99 1.60 7.88
CA ALA A 102 2.55 0.26 8.06
C ALA A 102 3.16 0.10 9.47
N ILE A 103 3.92 1.07 9.92
CA ILE A 103 4.53 1.04 11.25
C ILE A 103 3.46 1.03 12.34
N SER A 104 2.49 1.94 12.29
CA SER A 104 1.47 2.06 13.32
C SER A 104 0.53 0.85 13.38
N SER A 105 0.30 0.19 12.25
CA SER A 105 -0.50 -1.03 12.20
C SER A 105 0.32 -2.31 12.42
N MET A 106 1.60 -2.17 12.71
CA MET A 106 2.55 -3.29 12.90
C MET A 106 2.55 -4.25 11.71
N SER A 107 2.56 -3.67 10.51
CA SER A 107 2.48 -4.41 9.25
C SER A 107 3.80 -4.36 8.50
N VAL A 108 4.06 -5.41 7.74
CA VAL A 108 5.08 -5.38 6.69
C VAL A 108 4.53 -4.54 5.54
N LEU A 109 5.30 -3.57 5.06
CA LEU A 109 4.92 -2.81 3.86
C LEU A 109 5.30 -3.61 2.62
N VAL A 110 4.33 -3.91 1.78
CA VAL A 110 4.57 -4.59 0.51
C VAL A 110 4.65 -3.53 -0.58
N THR A 111 5.82 -3.42 -1.20
CA THR A 111 6.09 -2.41 -2.24
C THR A 111 7.07 -2.95 -3.26
N ASN A 112 6.94 -2.51 -4.52
CA ASN A 112 7.97 -2.73 -5.54
C ASN A 112 8.95 -1.56 -5.64
N ASN A 113 8.76 -0.53 -4.83
CA ASN A 113 9.56 0.68 -4.84
C ASN A 113 10.45 0.76 -3.60
N VAL A 114 11.26 -0.27 -3.40
CA VAL A 114 12.04 -0.46 -2.18
C VAL A 114 12.96 0.74 -1.89
N THR A 115 13.53 1.33 -2.93
CA THR A 115 14.46 2.46 -2.78
C THR A 115 13.81 3.65 -2.08
N ASP A 116 12.55 3.95 -2.38
CA ASP A 116 11.85 5.11 -1.81
C ASP A 116 11.53 4.93 -0.32
N PHE A 117 11.54 3.68 0.17
CA PHE A 117 11.22 3.39 1.56
C PHE A 117 12.42 2.99 2.40
N ARG A 118 13.61 2.90 1.79
CA ARG A 118 14.84 2.59 2.52
C ARG A 118 15.18 3.67 3.53
N GLY A 119 15.74 3.24 4.65
CA GLY A 119 16.24 4.17 5.65
C GLY A 119 15.18 4.73 6.59
N ILE A 120 13.93 4.26 6.51
CA ILE A 120 12.89 4.64 7.46
C ILE A 120 12.99 3.69 8.66
N PRO A 121 13.34 4.20 9.86
CA PRO A 121 13.50 3.36 11.04
C PRO A 121 12.21 2.64 11.41
N GLY A 122 12.32 1.35 11.72
CA GLY A 122 11.18 0.53 12.16
C GLY A 122 10.31 -0.01 11.04
N LEU A 123 10.57 0.35 9.79
CA LEU A 123 9.80 -0.13 8.65
C LEU A 123 10.37 -1.45 8.14
N VAL A 124 9.52 -2.45 8.03
CA VAL A 124 9.84 -3.74 7.40
C VAL A 124 9.21 -3.77 6.01
N ILE A 125 10.00 -4.10 5.01
CA ILE A 125 9.60 -4.04 3.60
C ILE A 125 9.70 -5.43 2.98
N GLU A 126 8.74 -5.76 2.11
CA GLU A 126 8.76 -6.97 1.32
C GLU A 126 8.32 -6.61 -0.11
N ASN A 127 8.99 -7.19 -1.12
CA ASN A 127 8.64 -6.96 -2.52
C ASN A 127 8.03 -8.22 -3.11
N TRP A 128 6.77 -8.13 -3.53
CA TRP A 128 6.03 -9.27 -4.10
C TRP A 128 6.13 -9.34 -5.62
N THR A 129 6.84 -8.42 -6.24
CA THR A 129 7.01 -8.41 -7.70
C THR A 129 8.32 -9.03 -8.15
N ASP A 130 9.27 -9.24 -7.22
CA ASP A 130 10.57 -9.80 -7.55
C ASP A 130 10.49 -11.27 -7.95
N ALA A 131 11.28 -11.63 -8.95
CA ALA A 131 11.54 -13.02 -9.29
C ALA A 131 12.49 -13.61 -8.23
N GLU A 132 12.16 -14.79 -7.74
CA GLU A 132 13.07 -15.53 -6.87
C GLU A 132 14.14 -16.24 -7.66
#